data_4cd8774dbb1af2b43920b902ef1646f7
#
_entry.id   4cd8774dbb1af2b43920b902ef1646f7
#
_cell.length_a   1.000
_cell.length_b   1.000
_cell.length_c   1.000
_cell.angle_alpha   90.00
_cell.angle_beta   90.00
_cell.angle_gamma   90.00
#
_symmetry.space_group_name_H-M   'P 1'
#
loop_
_entity.id
_entity.type
_entity.pdbx_description
1 polymer ?
#
loop_
_entity_poly.entity_id
_entity_poly.type
_entity_poly.pdbx_seq_one_letter_code
_entity_poly.pdbx_strand_id
1 'polypeptide(L)'
;MEGFLPTAAICLVLLLIVVFSVRSYLKKLKSGCCGAGGDEVKRVRPADRDASHYSYARLVRIEGMHCQNCARRVENAFNSQEGFYAKVDLAKKTALVRSKAPVSDQQLKQVVRGLGYSPVAVEPA
;
A
#
# COMPACT_ATOMS: atom_id res chain seq x y z
N MET A 1 -53.50 8.84 -13.14
CA MET A 1 -52.18 9.30 -13.62
C MET A 1 -51.42 10.19 -12.62
N GLU A 2 -52.09 10.83 -11.72
CA GLU A 2 -51.45 11.73 -10.76
C GLU A 2 -50.66 11.02 -9.63
N GLY A 3 -50.94 9.74 -9.36
CA GLY A 3 -50.23 8.98 -8.35
C GLY A 3 -48.94 8.25 -8.85
N PHE A 4 -48.77 8.13 -10.14
CA PHE A 4 -47.62 7.40 -10.72
C PHE A 4 -46.33 8.21 -10.74
N LEU A 5 -46.40 9.48 -11.01
CA LEU A 5 -45.27 10.39 -11.07
C LEU A 5 -44.50 10.50 -9.73
N PRO A 6 -45.17 10.74 -8.58
CA PRO A 6 -44.47 10.79 -7.32
C PRO A 6 -43.84 9.44 -6.90
N THR A 7 -44.54 8.35 -7.21
CA THR A 7 -44.04 6.99 -6.93
C THR A 7 -42.81 6.67 -7.78
N ALA A 8 -42.83 7.01 -9.05
CA ALA A 8 -41.68 6.83 -9.94
C ALA A 8 -40.46 7.67 -9.49
N ALA A 9 -40.70 8.90 -9.05
CA ALA A 9 -39.65 9.77 -8.52
C ALA A 9 -38.99 9.18 -7.26
N ILE A 10 -39.78 8.67 -6.33
CA ILE A 10 -39.28 8.02 -5.11
C ILE A 10 -38.48 6.77 -5.46
N CYS A 11 -38.97 5.92 -6.33
CA CYS A 11 -38.27 4.73 -6.79
C CYS A 11 -36.90 5.08 -7.43
N LEU A 12 -36.85 6.12 -8.24
CA LEU A 12 -35.65 6.57 -8.90
C LEU A 12 -34.61 7.08 -7.87
N VAL A 13 -35.05 7.86 -6.89
CA VAL A 13 -34.17 8.34 -5.81
C VAL A 13 -33.63 7.18 -4.98
N LEU A 14 -34.48 6.22 -4.61
CA LEU A 14 -34.04 5.04 -3.86
C LEU A 14 -33.04 4.22 -4.66
N LEU A 15 -33.25 4.06 -5.94
CA LEU A 15 -32.36 3.34 -6.83
C LEU A 15 -30.99 4.03 -6.93
N LEU A 16 -30.96 5.35 -7.03
CA LEU A 16 -29.72 6.13 -7.02
C LEU A 16 -28.97 5.98 -5.69
N ILE A 17 -29.67 6.00 -4.57
CA ILE A 17 -29.07 5.80 -3.25
C ILE A 17 -28.44 4.40 -3.15
N VAL A 18 -29.16 3.38 -3.58
CA VAL A 18 -28.65 2.00 -3.57
C VAL A 18 -27.41 1.87 -4.46
N VAL A 19 -27.48 2.37 -5.69
CA VAL A 19 -26.34 2.33 -6.62
C VAL A 19 -25.14 3.06 -6.05
N PHE A 20 -25.35 4.22 -5.47
CA PHE A 20 -24.26 5.01 -4.85
C PHE A 20 -23.66 4.29 -3.64
N SER A 21 -24.51 3.71 -2.79
CA SER A 21 -24.08 2.94 -1.62
C SER A 21 -23.28 1.70 -2.01
N VAL A 22 -23.76 0.95 -3.00
CA VAL A 22 -23.05 -0.25 -3.51
C VAL A 22 -21.70 0.14 -4.13
N ARG A 23 -21.66 1.19 -4.94
CA ARG A 23 -20.38 1.67 -5.51
C ARG A 23 -19.39 2.12 -4.45
N SER A 24 -19.86 2.84 -3.44
CA SER A 24 -19.04 3.26 -2.32
C SER A 24 -18.51 2.06 -1.52
N TYR A 25 -19.36 1.08 -1.30
CA TYR A 25 -18.98 -0.17 -0.62
C TYR A 25 -17.93 -0.98 -1.41
N LEU A 26 -18.16 -1.16 -2.70
CA LEU A 26 -17.22 -1.85 -3.58
C LEU A 26 -15.87 -1.11 -3.68
N LYS A 27 -15.89 0.22 -3.69
CA LYS A 27 -14.67 1.02 -3.67
C LYS A 27 -13.88 0.79 -2.38
N LYS A 28 -14.57 0.71 -1.25
CA LYS A 28 -13.94 0.39 0.05
C LYS A 28 -13.36 -1.02 0.07
N LEU A 29 -14.03 -1.99 -0.52
CA LEU A 29 -13.52 -3.37 -0.61
C LEU A 29 -12.27 -3.48 -1.49
N LYS A 30 -12.19 -2.70 -2.56
CA LYS A 30 -11.01 -2.69 -3.44
C LYS A 30 -9.81 -1.98 -2.82
N SER A 31 -10.01 -1.06 -1.90
CA SER A 31 -8.96 -0.25 -1.31
C SER A 31 -8.45 -0.74 0.03
N GLY A 32 -9.05 -1.76 0.63
CA GLY A 32 -8.64 -2.16 1.96
C GLY A 32 -8.92 -3.60 2.30
N CYS A 33 -7.87 -4.37 2.43
CA CYS A 33 -7.96 -5.71 3.00
C CYS A 33 -8.04 -5.71 4.52
N CYS A 34 -7.67 -4.66 5.19
CA CYS A 34 -7.53 -4.64 6.64
C CYS A 34 -8.62 -3.85 7.31
N GLY A 35 -9.83 -4.12 6.93
CA GLY A 35 -11.00 -3.73 7.68
C GLY A 35 -11.07 -2.27 8.08
N ALA A 36 -12.02 -2.08 8.78
CA ALA A 36 -12.48 -0.99 9.59
C ALA A 36 -11.57 0.23 9.66
N GLY A 37 -11.96 1.27 8.99
CA GLY A 37 -11.41 2.60 9.19
C GLY A 37 -10.04 2.82 8.54
N GLY A 38 -9.79 2.09 7.46
CA GLY A 38 -8.55 2.22 6.73
C GLY A 38 -8.36 3.61 6.13
N ASP A 39 -7.67 4.45 6.83
CA ASP A 39 -7.00 5.55 6.18
C ASP A 39 -6.06 4.96 5.14
N GLU A 40 -6.33 5.24 3.89
CA GLU A 40 -5.44 4.84 2.81
C GLU A 40 -4.07 5.46 3.06
N VAL A 41 -3.08 4.61 3.29
CA VAL A 41 -1.70 5.07 3.49
C VAL A 41 -1.25 5.74 2.20
N LYS A 42 -0.96 7.03 2.26
CA LYS A 42 -0.45 7.77 1.12
C LYS A 42 0.91 7.24 0.72
N ARG A 43 1.10 7.09 -0.58
CA ARG A 43 2.38 6.66 -1.12
C ARG A 43 3.41 7.78 -1.03
N VAL A 44 4.48 7.55 -0.31
CA VAL A 44 5.64 8.44 -0.29
C VAL A 44 6.54 8.06 -1.46
N ARG A 45 6.92 9.05 -2.26
CA ARG A 45 7.83 8.85 -3.37
C ARG A 45 9.27 9.15 -2.91
N PRO A 46 10.26 8.40 -3.40
CA PRO A 46 11.65 8.68 -3.10
C PRO A 46 12.06 10.04 -3.67
N ALA A 47 13.05 10.67 -3.06
CA ALA A 47 13.59 11.95 -3.52
C ALA A 47 14.15 11.85 -4.95
N ASP A 48 14.80 10.74 -5.26
CA ASP A 48 15.28 10.38 -6.61
C ASP A 48 14.49 9.19 -7.13
N ARG A 49 13.76 9.39 -8.23
CA ARG A 49 12.92 8.36 -8.84
C ARG A 49 13.63 7.47 -9.84
N ASP A 50 14.87 7.80 -10.17
CA ASP A 50 15.65 7.04 -11.13
C ASP A 50 16.36 5.89 -10.43
N ALA A 51 15.90 4.67 -10.68
CA ALA A 51 16.48 3.46 -10.10
C ALA A 51 17.94 3.22 -10.52
N SER A 52 18.37 3.77 -11.66
CA SER A 52 19.75 3.65 -12.14
C SER A 52 20.76 4.43 -11.30
N HIS A 53 20.32 5.43 -10.53
CA HIS A 53 21.16 6.19 -9.64
C HIS A 53 21.53 5.44 -8.35
N TYR A 54 20.89 4.30 -8.09
CA TYR A 54 21.12 3.47 -6.91
C TYR A 54 22.05 2.32 -7.26
N SER A 55 23.23 2.30 -6.68
CA SER A 55 24.28 1.31 -6.97
C SER A 55 24.07 -0.01 -6.22
N TYR A 56 23.37 0.02 -5.11
CA TYR A 56 23.16 -1.15 -4.25
C TYR A 56 21.69 -1.55 -4.24
N ALA A 57 21.45 -2.85 -4.34
CA ALA A 57 20.12 -3.41 -4.24
C ALA A 57 20.12 -4.64 -3.33
N ARG A 58 19.11 -4.75 -2.48
CA ARG A 58 18.87 -5.89 -1.59
C ARG A 58 17.42 -6.31 -1.64
N LEU A 59 17.21 -7.61 -1.57
CA LEU A 59 15.87 -8.17 -1.48
C LEU A 59 15.62 -8.61 -0.05
N VAL A 60 14.65 -8.00 0.60
CA VAL A 60 14.26 -8.31 1.98
C VAL A 60 12.97 -9.12 1.95
N ARG A 61 13.00 -10.32 2.52
CA ARG A 61 11.79 -11.10 2.76
C ARG A 61 11.15 -10.66 4.07
N ILE A 62 9.87 -10.32 4.01
CA ILE A 62 9.13 -9.77 5.13
C ILE A 62 7.88 -10.60 5.37
N GLU A 63 7.71 -11.07 6.62
CA GLU A 63 6.47 -11.69 7.05
C GLU A 63 5.60 -10.71 7.81
N GLY A 64 4.28 -10.93 7.77
CA GLY A 64 3.31 -10.07 8.43
C GLY A 64 2.66 -9.04 7.52
N MET A 65 3.04 -8.95 6.27
CA MET A 65 2.37 -8.11 5.28
C MET A 65 1.17 -8.86 4.70
N HIS A 66 -0.03 -8.37 5.02
CA HIS A 66 -1.27 -9.00 4.56
C HIS A 66 -2.07 -8.15 3.59
N CYS A 67 -1.74 -6.87 3.43
CA CYS A 67 -2.51 -5.95 2.62
C CYS A 67 -1.63 -4.90 1.94
N GLN A 68 -2.22 -4.20 0.97
CA GLN A 68 -1.59 -3.12 0.23
C GLN A 68 -1.08 -1.99 1.15
N ASN A 69 -1.83 -1.68 2.20
CA ASN A 69 -1.42 -0.66 3.16
C ASN A 69 -0.16 -1.05 3.93
N CYS A 70 -0.02 -2.33 4.27
CA CYS A 70 1.20 -2.87 4.88
C CYS A 70 2.40 -2.72 3.94
N ALA A 71 2.24 -3.09 2.68
CA ALA A 71 3.25 -2.92 1.65
C ALA A 71 3.66 -1.45 1.49
N ARG A 72 2.69 -0.55 1.43
CA ARG A 72 2.95 0.90 1.34
C ARG A 72 3.68 1.46 2.55
N ARG A 73 3.36 0.97 3.75
CA ARG A 73 4.09 1.38 4.97
C ARG A 73 5.56 1.02 4.90
N VAL A 74 5.88 -0.16 4.42
CA VAL A 74 7.27 -0.59 4.22
C VAL A 74 7.96 0.26 3.16
N GLU A 75 7.33 0.44 2.00
CA GLU A 75 7.85 1.32 0.95
C GLU A 75 8.09 2.74 1.48
N ASN A 76 7.13 3.32 2.18
CA ASN A 76 7.20 4.67 2.71
C ASN A 76 8.33 4.83 3.74
N ALA A 77 8.55 3.83 4.57
CA ALA A 77 9.62 3.85 5.57
C ALA A 77 11.00 3.97 4.93
N PHE A 78 11.22 3.32 3.80
CA PHE A 78 12.47 3.45 3.04
C PHE A 78 12.49 4.69 2.15
N ASN A 79 11.42 4.96 1.43
CA ASN A 79 11.35 6.08 0.48
C ASN A 79 11.38 7.45 1.16
N SER A 80 10.98 7.55 2.42
CA SER A 80 11.09 8.78 3.21
C SER A 80 12.52 9.09 3.65
N GLN A 81 13.41 8.11 3.59
CA GLN A 81 14.83 8.30 3.88
C GLN A 81 15.58 8.68 2.60
N GLU A 82 16.48 9.66 2.72
CA GLU A 82 17.30 10.08 1.60
C GLU A 82 18.25 8.96 1.17
N GLY A 83 18.35 8.76 -0.13
CA GLY A 83 19.22 7.75 -0.70
C GLY A 83 18.65 6.33 -0.75
N PHE A 84 17.37 6.14 -0.44
CA PHE A 84 16.68 4.86 -0.53
C PHE A 84 15.56 4.88 -1.56
N TYR A 85 15.40 3.76 -2.23
CA TYR A 85 14.29 3.48 -3.14
C TYR A 85 13.78 2.08 -2.87
N ALA A 86 12.55 1.93 -2.41
CA ALA A 86 11.97 0.64 -2.10
C ALA A 86 10.72 0.36 -2.92
N LYS A 87 10.60 -0.87 -3.37
CA LYS A 87 9.41 -1.40 -4.04
C LYS A 87 9.05 -2.73 -3.40
N VAL A 88 7.83 -2.86 -2.94
CA VAL A 88 7.33 -4.07 -2.28
C VAL A 88 6.49 -4.89 -3.25
N ASP A 89 6.77 -6.19 -3.29
CA ASP A 89 5.93 -7.18 -3.95
C ASP A 89 5.15 -7.97 -2.90
N LEU A 90 3.87 -7.66 -2.77
CA LEU A 90 3.00 -8.29 -1.78
C LEU A 90 2.76 -9.78 -2.07
N ALA A 91 2.70 -10.17 -3.34
CA ALA A 91 2.50 -11.56 -3.73
C ALA A 91 3.67 -12.45 -3.32
N LYS A 92 4.89 -11.95 -3.43
CA LYS A 92 6.12 -12.65 -3.03
C LYS A 92 6.52 -12.36 -1.57
N LYS A 93 5.86 -11.43 -0.91
CA LYS A 93 6.20 -10.94 0.44
C LYS A 93 7.64 -10.46 0.55
N THR A 94 8.11 -9.78 -0.47
CA THR A 94 9.47 -9.26 -0.59
C THR A 94 9.48 -7.76 -0.82
N ALA A 95 10.53 -7.11 -0.34
CA ALA A 95 10.81 -5.70 -0.60
C ALA A 95 12.14 -5.57 -1.31
N LEU A 96 12.15 -5.02 -2.51
CA LEU A 96 13.37 -4.64 -3.20
C LEU A 96 13.79 -3.26 -2.72
N VAL A 97 14.86 -3.21 -1.94
CA VAL A 97 15.41 -1.97 -1.40
C VAL A 97 16.68 -1.61 -2.17
N ARG A 98 16.67 -0.46 -2.78
CA ARG A 98 17.82 0.11 -3.48
C ARG A 98 18.40 1.25 -2.65
N SER A 99 19.70 1.38 -2.61
CA SER A 99 20.39 2.45 -1.90
C SER A 99 21.56 3.02 -2.71
N LYS A 100 21.85 4.30 -2.48
CA LYS A 100 23.00 4.96 -3.09
C LYS A 100 24.32 4.64 -2.39
N ALA A 101 24.24 4.26 -1.12
CA ALA A 101 25.36 3.87 -0.29
C ALA A 101 25.20 2.42 0.19
N PRO A 102 26.30 1.72 0.51
CA PRO A 102 26.21 0.39 1.08
C PRO A 102 25.48 0.43 2.43
N VAL A 103 24.51 -0.44 2.59
CA VAL A 103 23.69 -0.56 3.80
C VAL A 103 23.83 -1.98 4.33
N SER A 104 24.00 -2.12 5.65
CA SER A 104 24.07 -3.43 6.28
C SER A 104 22.70 -4.11 6.31
N ASP A 105 22.69 -5.44 6.24
CA ASP A 105 21.47 -6.23 6.32
C ASP A 105 20.72 -5.99 7.64
N GLN A 106 21.45 -5.79 8.71
CA GLN A 106 20.89 -5.49 10.02
C GLN A 106 20.13 -4.16 10.05
N GLN A 107 20.64 -3.15 9.37
CA GLN A 107 19.99 -1.85 9.28
C GLN A 107 18.64 -1.97 8.56
N LEU A 108 18.58 -2.73 7.47
CA LEU A 108 17.35 -3.02 6.75
C LEU A 108 16.36 -3.79 7.64
N LYS A 109 16.82 -4.79 8.35
CA LYS A 109 16.00 -5.57 9.30
C LYS A 109 15.46 -4.71 10.43
N GLN A 110 16.24 -3.78 10.95
CA GLN A 110 15.80 -2.86 12.01
C GLN A 110 14.66 -1.96 11.55
N VAL A 111 14.73 -1.44 10.34
CA VAL A 111 13.66 -0.61 9.77
C VAL A 111 12.36 -1.41 9.68
N VAL A 112 12.43 -2.65 9.21
CA VAL A 112 11.26 -3.54 9.10
C VAL A 112 10.69 -3.88 10.48
N ARG A 113 11.53 -4.20 11.44
CA ARG A 113 11.11 -4.48 12.81
C ARG A 113 10.45 -3.27 13.48
N GLY A 114 10.96 -2.08 13.23
CA GLY A 114 10.39 -0.84 13.74
C GLY A 114 8.96 -0.57 13.22
N LEU A 115 8.58 -1.18 12.10
CA LEU A 115 7.24 -1.11 11.55
C LEU A 115 6.29 -2.18 12.11
N GLY A 116 6.80 -3.12 12.91
CA GLY A 116 6.02 -4.22 13.47
C GLY A 116 5.95 -5.47 12.59
N TYR A 117 6.77 -5.55 11.55
CA TYR A 117 6.89 -6.71 10.68
C TYR A 117 8.13 -7.54 11.00
N SER A 118 8.15 -8.79 10.56
CA SER A 118 9.27 -9.70 10.78
C SER A 118 10.12 -9.85 9.52
N PRO A 119 11.35 -9.34 9.50
CA PRO A 119 12.27 -9.61 8.41
C PRO A 119 12.78 -11.05 8.52
N VAL A 120 12.56 -11.85 7.49
CA VAL A 120 12.95 -13.27 7.48
C VAL A 120 14.38 -13.43 6.98
N ALA A 121 14.67 -12.81 5.85
CA ALA A 121 15.99 -12.92 5.21
C ALA A 121 16.28 -11.69 4.36
N VAL A 122 17.54 -11.38 4.19
CA VAL A 122 18.04 -10.37 3.26
C VAL A 122 18.92 -11.08 2.24
N GLU A 123 18.56 -10.95 0.98
CA GLU A 123 19.27 -11.57 -0.13
C GLU A 123 19.83 -10.47 -1.06
N PRO A 124 20.95 -10.71 -1.73
CA PRO A 124 21.39 -9.83 -2.81
C PRO A 124 20.38 -9.84 -3.94
N ALA A 125 20.07 -8.69 -4.43
CA ALA A 125 19.12 -8.55 -5.55
C ALA A 125 19.85 -8.60 -6.90
#